data_f60135fbc069fe9d2624d9da42e56649
#
_entry.id   f60135fbc069fe9d2624d9da42e56649
#
_cell.length_a   1.000
_cell.length_b   1.000
_cell.length_c   1.000
_cell.angle_alpha   90.00
_cell.angle_beta   90.00
_cell.angle_gamma   90.00
#
_symmetry.space_group_name_H-M   'P 1'
#
loop_
_entity.id
_entity.type
_entity.pdbx_description
1 polymer ?
#
loop_
_entity_poly.entity_id
_entity_poly.type
_entity_poly.pdbx_seq_one_letter_code
_entity_poly.pdbx_strand_id
1 'polypeptide(L)'
;MSGPRLLFLVNEALFFTTHRLPVAMAAQAAGYDVHVAAPYQDGPVSVIQGCGFDYYDLPLERGGRNLLGEMRLMARCFHLIRRIKPDLVHHVAMKPVIFGGLVSRILGVPAVVHAITGMGFLFIRQDWLARALRVLIMPLYRYAFGHPNARVIFQNPDDLDLFLQQELVRKDITVLIKGCGVDVETFAPTSPPGGPAVVMFPARILGDKGVHEFIHAARTHKAAGSEAKFVLVGRRDPANPTDVEEATIRDWEQEGLVEWWGFQTNMPEILTRAHIICMPSYREGLPRSLIEAAACGLPIVTADVPGCREVVRDGISGYLVPVRDGTATTAAIGKLLVDPDLRRSMGQAARQLALDEFTVEDFVADSLAAYDALRNPI
;
A
#
# COMPACT_ATOMS: atom_id res chain seq x y z
N MET A 1 22.85 27.36 8.50
CA MET A 1 21.52 27.65 7.88
C MET A 1 20.75 26.34 7.93
N SER A 2 19.53 26.34 8.45
CA SER A 2 18.66 25.16 8.39
C SER A 2 18.41 24.83 6.92
N GLY A 3 18.44 23.55 6.56
CA GLY A 3 18.14 23.09 5.20
C GLY A 3 16.71 23.41 4.77
N PRO A 4 16.34 23.11 3.51
CA PRO A 4 14.97 23.26 3.04
C PRO A 4 14.02 22.36 3.84
N ARG A 5 12.84 22.89 4.22
CA ARG A 5 11.86 22.18 5.05
C ARG A 5 10.96 21.30 4.17
N LEU A 6 10.93 20.00 4.49
CA LEU A 6 10.08 19.00 3.87
C LEU A 6 9.01 18.56 4.86
N LEU A 7 7.73 18.79 4.52
CA LEU A 7 6.61 18.34 5.34
C LEU A 7 5.90 17.15 4.69
N PHE A 8 5.89 16.00 5.35
CA PHE A 8 5.01 14.88 5.00
C PHE A 8 3.65 15.06 5.66
N LEU A 9 2.58 15.03 4.86
CA LEU A 9 1.19 14.90 5.34
C LEU A 9 0.68 13.52 5.01
N VAL A 10 0.46 12.67 6.02
CA VAL A 10 0.17 11.24 5.85
C VAL A 10 -1.11 10.85 6.59
N ASN A 11 -1.84 9.90 6.06
CA ASN A 11 -3.11 9.44 6.62
C ASN A 11 -2.98 8.49 7.82
N GLU A 12 -1.78 7.98 8.13
CA GLU A 12 -1.51 7.05 9.23
C GLU A 12 -0.01 7.04 9.57
N ALA A 13 0.35 7.13 10.84
CA ALA A 13 1.76 7.12 11.26
C ALA A 13 2.44 5.77 10.96
N LEU A 14 1.73 4.64 11.12
CA LEU A 14 2.25 3.32 10.74
C LEU A 14 2.51 3.23 9.24
N PHE A 15 1.64 3.82 8.41
CA PHE A 15 1.87 3.87 6.97
C PHE A 15 3.14 4.66 6.63
N PHE A 16 3.37 5.79 7.32
CA PHE A 16 4.61 6.55 7.13
C PHE A 16 5.85 5.71 7.46
N THR A 17 5.90 5.09 8.64
CA THR A 17 7.07 4.32 9.07
C THR A 17 7.35 3.11 8.20
N THR A 18 6.31 2.50 7.63
CA THR A 18 6.45 1.30 6.79
C THR A 18 6.68 1.61 5.30
N HIS A 19 6.23 2.77 4.78
CA HIS A 19 6.22 3.04 3.35
C HIS A 19 6.98 4.32 2.94
N ARG A 20 7.24 5.25 3.85
CA ARG A 20 7.85 6.55 3.53
C ARG A 20 9.11 6.87 4.32
N LEU A 21 9.36 6.12 5.39
CA LEU A 21 10.54 6.31 6.23
C LEU A 21 11.85 6.28 5.43
N PRO A 22 12.09 5.34 4.49
CA PRO A 22 13.33 5.35 3.70
C PRO A 22 13.54 6.63 2.90
N VAL A 23 12.49 7.15 2.26
CA VAL A 23 12.55 8.43 1.52
C VAL A 23 12.80 9.60 2.47
N ALA A 24 12.15 9.62 3.64
CA ALA A 24 12.34 10.68 4.63
C ALA A 24 13.77 10.71 5.19
N MET A 25 14.34 9.52 5.47
CA MET A 25 15.75 9.38 5.90
C MET A 25 16.72 9.85 4.83
N ALA A 26 16.50 9.47 3.57
CA ALA A 26 17.31 9.89 2.45
C ALA A 26 17.19 11.41 2.18
N ALA A 27 16.01 11.97 2.31
CA ALA A 27 15.80 13.41 2.23
C ALA A 27 16.54 14.16 3.35
N GLN A 28 16.52 13.65 4.59
CA GLN A 28 17.30 14.21 5.70
C GLN A 28 18.81 14.16 5.39
N ALA A 29 19.30 13.02 4.88
CA ALA A 29 20.69 12.88 4.47
C ALA A 29 21.07 13.84 3.32
N ALA A 30 20.11 14.18 2.44
CA ALA A 30 20.26 15.20 1.39
C ALA A 30 20.10 16.64 1.92
N GLY A 31 20.00 16.85 3.24
CA GLY A 31 20.00 18.14 3.90
C GLY A 31 18.62 18.77 4.12
N TYR A 32 17.52 18.03 3.92
CA TYR A 32 16.18 18.51 4.28
C TYR A 32 15.96 18.49 5.79
N ASP A 33 15.27 19.50 6.32
CA ASP A 33 14.68 19.53 7.64
C ASP A 33 13.30 18.85 7.54
N VAL A 34 13.18 17.63 8.10
CA VAL A 34 12.02 16.75 7.87
C VAL A 34 10.99 16.88 8.97
N HIS A 35 9.77 17.21 8.58
CA HIS A 35 8.59 17.32 9.42
C HIS A 35 7.54 16.28 9.00
N VAL A 36 6.88 15.62 9.95
CA VAL A 36 5.87 14.59 9.69
C VAL A 36 4.58 14.91 10.42
N ALA A 37 3.48 15.01 9.69
CA ALA A 37 2.14 15.17 10.24
C ALA A 37 1.28 13.95 9.88
N ALA A 38 0.84 13.23 10.92
CA ALA A 38 0.00 12.03 10.81
C ALA A 38 -0.87 11.89 12.06
N PRO A 39 -1.97 11.11 12.04
CA PRO A 39 -2.71 10.74 13.25
C PRO A 39 -1.80 10.06 14.27
N TYR A 40 -2.00 10.41 15.56
CA TYR A 40 -1.20 9.85 16.63
C TYR A 40 -1.38 8.32 16.76
N GLN A 41 -0.25 7.62 16.88
CA GLN A 41 -0.17 6.18 17.15
C GLN A 41 1.12 5.92 17.94
N ASP A 42 1.06 5.32 19.14
CA ASP A 42 2.19 5.20 20.05
C ASP A 42 3.45 4.64 19.37
N GLY A 43 3.61 3.45 19.05
CA GLY A 43 4.86 2.89 18.50
C GLY A 43 5.40 3.63 17.25
N PRO A 44 4.60 3.85 16.20
CA PRO A 44 5.05 4.58 15.00
C PRO A 44 5.54 6.01 15.27
N VAL A 45 4.89 6.76 16.17
CA VAL A 45 5.33 8.13 16.49
C VAL A 45 6.68 8.12 17.19
N SER A 46 6.91 7.16 18.08
CA SER A 46 8.23 7.02 18.74
C SER A 46 9.34 6.72 17.73
N VAL A 47 9.06 5.93 16.68
CA VAL A 47 10.03 5.69 15.59
C VAL A 47 10.32 6.99 14.82
N ILE A 48 9.27 7.76 14.46
CA ILE A 48 9.42 9.03 13.74
C ILE A 48 10.32 9.99 14.52
N GLN A 49 10.04 10.16 15.82
CA GLN A 49 10.82 11.04 16.69
C GLN A 49 12.24 10.50 16.93
N GLY A 50 12.40 9.19 17.02
CA GLY A 50 13.70 8.53 17.16
C GLY A 50 14.62 8.74 15.95
N CYS A 51 14.07 9.00 14.75
CA CYS A 51 14.82 9.39 13.57
C CYS A 51 15.21 10.89 13.56
N GLY A 52 14.83 11.65 14.59
CA GLY A 52 15.10 13.09 14.67
C GLY A 52 14.15 13.96 13.84
N PHE A 53 12.99 13.42 13.43
CA PHE A 53 11.97 14.18 12.70
C PHE A 53 11.02 14.89 13.64
N ASP A 54 10.62 16.11 13.28
CA ASP A 54 9.55 16.82 13.98
C ASP A 54 8.20 16.18 13.68
N TYR A 55 7.51 15.72 14.71
CA TYR A 55 6.18 15.13 14.59
C TYR A 55 5.07 16.12 14.97
N TYR A 56 3.96 16.08 14.22
CA TYR A 56 2.74 16.85 14.46
C TYR A 56 1.50 15.95 14.37
N ASP A 57 0.66 15.99 15.37
CA ASP A 57 -0.61 15.27 15.33
C ASP A 57 -1.57 15.90 14.31
N LEU A 58 -2.17 15.05 13.48
CA LEU A 58 -3.11 15.40 12.43
C LEU A 58 -4.46 14.72 12.71
N PRO A 59 -5.55 15.46 12.98
CA PRO A 59 -6.85 14.87 13.30
C PRO A 59 -7.54 14.33 12.04
N LEU A 60 -7.00 13.23 11.49
CA LEU A 60 -7.48 12.59 10.28
C LEU A 60 -8.11 11.23 10.59
N GLU A 61 -9.39 11.08 10.31
CA GLU A 61 -10.11 9.82 10.38
C GLU A 61 -10.19 9.18 8.98
N ARG A 62 -9.65 7.96 8.83
CA ARG A 62 -9.56 7.28 7.51
C ARG A 62 -10.93 7.01 6.90
N GLY A 63 -11.90 6.55 7.68
CA GLY A 63 -13.27 6.24 7.27
C GLY A 63 -14.28 7.35 7.52
N GLY A 64 -13.89 8.44 8.17
CA GLY A 64 -14.78 9.53 8.59
C GLY A 64 -15.48 10.20 7.41
N ARG A 65 -16.79 10.39 7.56
CA ARG A 65 -17.65 11.13 6.61
C ARG A 65 -18.23 12.39 7.26
N ASN A 66 -17.67 12.79 8.40
CA ASN A 66 -18.14 13.94 9.15
C ASN A 66 -17.55 15.22 8.58
N LEU A 67 -18.39 16.07 8.00
CA LEU A 67 -17.99 17.36 7.42
C LEU A 67 -17.20 18.23 8.42
N LEU A 68 -17.60 18.25 9.68
CA LEU A 68 -16.88 18.99 10.72
C LEU A 68 -15.46 18.44 10.95
N GLY A 69 -15.29 17.12 10.86
CA GLY A 69 -13.97 16.47 10.94
C GLY A 69 -13.08 16.87 9.77
N GLU A 70 -13.62 16.91 8.55
CA GLU A 70 -12.87 17.33 7.36
C GLU A 70 -12.50 18.83 7.41
N MET A 71 -13.39 19.68 7.94
CA MET A 71 -13.08 21.10 8.16
C MET A 71 -11.98 21.29 9.20
N ARG A 72 -11.98 20.50 10.30
CA ARG A 72 -10.92 20.51 11.31
C ARG A 72 -9.58 20.07 10.72
N LEU A 73 -9.60 19.01 9.90
CA LEU A 73 -8.41 18.55 9.19
C LEU A 73 -7.83 19.65 8.30
N MET A 74 -8.67 20.30 7.50
CA MET A 74 -8.26 21.39 6.61
C MET A 74 -7.68 22.57 7.41
N ALA A 75 -8.35 22.98 8.49
CA ALA A 75 -7.87 24.05 9.39
C ALA A 75 -6.53 23.67 10.04
N ARG A 76 -6.35 22.40 10.42
CA ARG A 76 -5.09 21.90 10.99
C ARG A 76 -3.98 21.92 9.95
N CYS A 77 -4.22 21.44 8.72
CA CYS A 77 -3.28 21.55 7.61
C CYS A 77 -2.88 23.01 7.36
N PHE A 78 -3.85 23.95 7.34
CA PHE A 78 -3.60 25.38 7.15
C PHE A 78 -2.68 25.94 8.25
N HIS A 79 -2.98 25.64 9.51
CA HIS A 79 -2.17 26.08 10.64
C HIS A 79 -0.75 25.53 10.60
N LEU A 80 -0.59 24.22 10.32
CA LEU A 80 0.71 23.57 10.25
C LEU A 80 1.56 24.14 9.12
N ILE A 81 1.04 24.21 7.89
CA ILE A 81 1.76 24.72 6.73
C ILE A 81 2.18 26.20 6.96
N ARG A 82 1.26 27.02 7.51
CA ARG A 82 1.58 28.44 7.83
C ARG A 82 2.65 28.57 8.94
N ARG A 83 2.68 27.66 9.92
CA ARG A 83 3.65 27.68 11.03
C ARG A 83 5.02 27.15 10.58
N ILE A 84 5.05 26.01 9.89
CA ILE A 84 6.28 25.33 9.44
C ILE A 84 6.91 26.10 8.27
N LYS A 85 6.08 26.67 7.38
CA LYS A 85 6.51 27.31 6.12
C LYS A 85 7.41 26.36 5.30
N PRO A 86 6.90 25.17 4.93
CA PRO A 86 7.68 24.18 4.21
C PRO A 86 8.03 24.68 2.81
N ASP A 87 9.23 24.32 2.35
CA ASP A 87 9.66 24.54 0.96
C ASP A 87 9.06 23.48 0.03
N LEU A 88 8.82 22.28 0.56
CA LEU A 88 8.21 21.16 -0.14
C LEU A 88 7.20 20.45 0.79
N VAL A 89 6.00 20.16 0.29
CA VAL A 89 5.02 19.32 0.98
C VAL A 89 4.78 18.04 0.20
N HIS A 90 4.95 16.87 0.84
CA HIS A 90 4.64 15.56 0.30
C HIS A 90 3.33 15.04 0.90
N HIS A 91 2.26 15.10 0.13
CA HIS A 91 0.93 14.61 0.49
C HIS A 91 0.82 13.12 0.13
N VAL A 92 0.47 12.28 1.09
CA VAL A 92 0.39 10.82 0.91
C VAL A 92 -1.00 10.31 1.20
N ALA A 93 -1.59 9.62 0.26
CA ALA A 93 -2.96 9.12 0.23
C ALA A 93 -4.04 10.22 0.01
N MET A 94 -5.28 9.76 -0.27
CA MET A 94 -6.37 10.58 -0.80
C MET A 94 -6.66 11.86 0.00
N LYS A 95 -6.91 11.76 1.31
CA LYS A 95 -7.29 12.92 2.13
C LYS A 95 -6.18 13.96 2.25
N PRO A 96 -4.92 13.61 2.56
CA PRO A 96 -3.80 14.54 2.51
C PRO A 96 -3.61 15.18 1.13
N VAL A 97 -3.75 14.43 0.05
CA VAL A 97 -3.65 14.96 -1.33
C VAL A 97 -4.72 16.01 -1.59
N ILE A 98 -5.98 15.76 -1.22
CA ILE A 98 -7.07 16.71 -1.43
C ILE A 98 -6.93 17.91 -0.49
N PHE A 99 -7.02 17.69 0.82
CA PHE A 99 -7.09 18.79 1.79
C PHE A 99 -5.75 19.51 1.96
N GLY A 100 -4.65 18.74 2.07
CA GLY A 100 -3.30 19.31 2.11
C GLY A 100 -2.94 20.03 0.81
N GLY A 101 -3.29 19.45 -0.36
CA GLY A 101 -3.05 20.06 -1.66
C GLY A 101 -3.83 21.35 -1.87
N LEU A 102 -5.11 21.41 -1.49
CA LEU A 102 -5.91 22.64 -1.49
C LEU A 102 -5.24 23.74 -0.67
N VAL A 103 -4.88 23.40 0.58
CA VAL A 103 -4.26 24.36 1.51
C VAL A 103 -2.87 24.79 1.01
N SER A 104 -2.05 23.88 0.51
CA SER A 104 -0.72 24.18 -0.02
C SER A 104 -0.81 25.18 -1.19
N ARG A 105 -1.78 25.00 -2.07
CA ARG A 105 -2.00 25.90 -3.19
C ARG A 105 -2.50 27.28 -2.74
N ILE A 106 -3.41 27.35 -1.76
CA ILE A 106 -3.93 28.63 -1.21
C ILE A 106 -2.80 29.39 -0.50
N LEU A 107 -1.93 28.70 0.24
CA LEU A 107 -0.82 29.34 0.96
C LEU A 107 0.42 29.58 0.10
N GLY A 108 0.42 29.18 -1.17
CA GLY A 108 1.54 29.39 -2.08
C GLY A 108 2.81 28.65 -1.65
N VAL A 109 2.65 27.39 -1.19
CA VAL A 109 3.82 26.52 -0.90
C VAL A 109 4.72 26.43 -2.14
N PRO A 110 6.05 26.58 -2.05
CA PRO A 110 6.91 26.62 -3.24
C PRO A 110 6.84 25.37 -4.13
N ALA A 111 6.72 24.18 -3.52
CA ALA A 111 6.66 22.92 -4.26
C ALA A 111 5.76 21.87 -3.55
N VAL A 112 5.10 21.01 -4.33
CA VAL A 112 4.27 19.93 -3.78
C VAL A 112 4.48 18.61 -4.52
N VAL A 113 4.48 17.51 -3.76
CA VAL A 113 4.38 16.15 -4.28
C VAL A 113 3.09 15.51 -3.78
N HIS A 114 2.34 14.91 -4.68
CA HIS A 114 1.12 14.17 -4.35
C HIS A 114 1.32 12.70 -4.66
N ALA A 115 1.30 11.82 -3.66
CA ALA A 115 1.42 10.38 -3.85
C ALA A 115 0.03 9.71 -3.77
N ILE A 116 -0.42 9.19 -4.90
CA ILE A 116 -1.64 8.37 -5.02
C ILE A 116 -1.26 6.92 -4.74
N THR A 117 -1.49 6.48 -3.50
CA THR A 117 -1.11 5.15 -3.01
C THR A 117 -2.20 4.09 -3.18
N GLY A 118 -3.15 4.38 -4.02
CA GLY A 118 -4.34 3.59 -4.32
C GLY A 118 -5.57 4.48 -4.33
N MET A 119 -6.55 4.11 -5.15
CA MET A 119 -7.73 4.94 -5.40
C MET A 119 -8.79 4.86 -4.29
N GLY A 120 -8.53 4.03 -3.28
CA GLY A 120 -9.43 3.82 -2.17
C GLY A 120 -10.79 3.24 -2.58
N PHE A 121 -11.63 3.04 -1.59
CA PHE A 121 -12.95 2.42 -1.72
C PHE A 121 -13.91 3.18 -2.67
N LEU A 122 -13.70 4.49 -2.83
CA LEU A 122 -14.56 5.34 -3.65
C LEU A 122 -14.55 4.95 -5.14
N PHE A 123 -13.44 4.46 -5.66
CA PHE A 123 -13.31 4.09 -7.07
C PHE A 123 -13.62 2.61 -7.35
N ILE A 124 -13.67 1.79 -6.29
CA ILE A 124 -14.07 0.38 -6.38
C ILE A 124 -15.60 0.25 -6.48
N ARG A 125 -16.33 1.08 -5.75
CA ARG A 125 -17.80 1.07 -5.72
C ARG A 125 -18.41 1.68 -6.99
N GLN A 126 -19.47 1.02 -7.49
CA GLN A 126 -20.21 1.48 -8.67
C GLN A 126 -21.62 2.01 -8.35
N ASP A 127 -22.00 2.07 -7.06
CA ASP A 127 -23.28 2.57 -6.65
C ASP A 127 -23.43 4.09 -6.88
N TRP A 128 -24.67 4.56 -6.84
CA TRP A 128 -25.02 5.96 -7.12
C TRP A 128 -24.34 6.94 -6.13
N LEU A 129 -24.18 6.55 -4.87
CA LEU A 129 -23.54 7.37 -3.85
C LEU A 129 -22.06 7.57 -4.14
N ALA A 130 -21.36 6.50 -4.52
CA ALA A 130 -19.95 6.59 -4.92
C ALA A 130 -19.79 7.45 -6.19
N ARG A 131 -20.74 7.39 -7.14
CA ARG A 131 -20.73 8.26 -8.33
C ARG A 131 -20.92 9.74 -7.95
N ALA A 132 -21.87 10.04 -7.08
CA ALA A 132 -22.10 11.40 -6.59
C ALA A 132 -20.88 11.96 -5.85
N LEU A 133 -20.27 11.16 -4.96
CA LEU A 133 -19.05 11.56 -4.25
C LEU A 133 -17.86 11.80 -5.21
N ARG A 134 -17.72 10.98 -6.26
CA ARG A 134 -16.68 11.20 -7.29
C ARG A 134 -16.86 12.56 -7.98
N VAL A 135 -18.08 12.92 -8.36
CA VAL A 135 -18.38 14.22 -8.98
C VAL A 135 -17.94 15.39 -8.09
N LEU A 136 -18.11 15.25 -6.76
CA LEU A 136 -17.68 16.29 -5.80
C LEU A 136 -16.17 16.32 -5.58
N ILE A 137 -15.50 15.17 -5.62
CA ILE A 137 -14.08 15.03 -5.29
C ILE A 137 -13.18 15.32 -6.49
N MET A 138 -13.61 15.01 -7.71
CA MET A 138 -12.82 15.26 -8.92
C MET A 138 -12.38 16.72 -9.11
N PRO A 139 -13.25 17.75 -8.92
CA PRO A 139 -12.81 19.14 -8.98
C PRO A 139 -11.75 19.49 -7.93
N LEU A 140 -11.83 18.88 -6.73
CA LEU A 140 -10.85 19.10 -5.67
C LEU A 140 -9.48 18.53 -6.05
N TYR A 141 -9.45 17.35 -6.68
CA TYR A 141 -8.23 16.78 -7.25
C TYR A 141 -7.64 17.68 -8.34
N ARG A 142 -8.46 18.11 -9.32
CA ARG A 142 -8.00 19.03 -10.37
C ARG A 142 -7.41 20.31 -9.79
N TYR A 143 -8.05 20.86 -8.76
CA TYR A 143 -7.52 22.05 -8.10
C TYR A 143 -6.19 21.77 -7.37
N ALA A 144 -6.09 20.69 -6.61
CA ALA A 144 -4.86 20.31 -5.90
C ALA A 144 -3.70 20.05 -6.87
N PHE A 145 -3.93 19.25 -7.92
CA PHE A 145 -2.92 18.93 -8.94
C PHE A 145 -2.59 20.10 -9.86
N GLY A 146 -3.47 21.10 -9.94
CA GLY A 146 -3.22 22.36 -10.66
C GLY A 146 -2.25 23.30 -9.94
N HIS A 147 -1.53 22.86 -8.91
CA HIS A 147 -0.46 23.63 -8.29
C HIS A 147 0.65 23.91 -9.34
N PRO A 148 1.18 25.15 -9.43
CA PRO A 148 2.11 25.53 -10.50
C PRO A 148 3.42 24.72 -10.50
N ASN A 149 3.88 24.28 -9.33
CA ASN A 149 5.09 23.49 -9.16
C ASN A 149 4.75 22.19 -8.42
N ALA A 150 4.26 21.19 -9.15
CA ALA A 150 3.80 19.91 -8.61
C ALA A 150 4.40 18.70 -9.32
N ARG A 151 4.50 17.57 -8.59
CA ARG A 151 4.60 16.22 -9.14
C ARG A 151 3.52 15.34 -8.54
N VAL A 152 2.95 14.45 -9.36
CA VAL A 152 1.95 13.49 -8.93
C VAL A 152 2.47 12.08 -9.16
N ILE A 153 2.72 11.36 -8.08
CA ILE A 153 3.25 10.01 -8.09
C ILE A 153 2.10 9.01 -8.12
N PHE A 154 2.12 8.12 -9.09
CA PHE A 154 1.26 6.94 -9.18
C PHE A 154 2.08 5.68 -8.95
N GLN A 155 1.47 4.63 -8.41
CA GLN A 155 2.15 3.38 -8.09
C GLN A 155 1.95 2.29 -9.16
N ASN A 156 0.98 2.45 -10.04
CA ASN A 156 0.69 1.53 -11.15
C ASN A 156 0.18 2.30 -12.38
N PRO A 157 0.34 1.73 -13.59
CA PRO A 157 -0.09 2.37 -14.84
C PRO A 157 -1.62 2.55 -14.94
N ASP A 158 -2.40 1.60 -14.46
CA ASP A 158 -3.87 1.64 -14.56
C ASP A 158 -4.44 2.87 -13.82
N ASP A 159 -3.93 3.17 -12.61
CA ASP A 159 -4.37 4.34 -11.85
C ASP A 159 -3.92 5.65 -12.53
N LEU A 160 -2.71 5.68 -13.08
CA LEU A 160 -2.22 6.81 -13.87
C LEU A 160 -3.10 7.06 -15.08
N ASP A 161 -3.36 6.03 -15.87
CA ASP A 161 -4.17 6.12 -17.10
C ASP A 161 -5.60 6.58 -16.79
N LEU A 162 -6.19 6.07 -15.71
CA LEU A 162 -7.53 6.49 -15.29
C LEU A 162 -7.59 7.99 -14.96
N PHE A 163 -6.55 8.53 -14.27
CA PHE A 163 -6.51 9.96 -13.95
C PHE A 163 -6.25 10.83 -15.19
N LEU A 164 -5.45 10.36 -16.12
CA LEU A 164 -5.23 11.05 -17.41
C LEU A 164 -6.49 11.05 -18.27
N GLN A 165 -7.18 9.91 -18.42
CA GLN A 165 -8.42 9.79 -19.19
C GLN A 165 -9.56 10.66 -18.64
N GLN A 166 -9.59 10.86 -17.33
CA GLN A 166 -10.58 11.74 -16.66
C GLN A 166 -10.12 13.20 -16.58
N GLU A 167 -8.99 13.55 -17.19
CA GLU A 167 -8.42 14.90 -17.18
C GLU A 167 -8.26 15.47 -15.76
N LEU A 168 -7.94 14.62 -14.78
CA LEU A 168 -7.71 15.03 -13.40
C LEU A 168 -6.29 15.57 -13.20
N VAL A 169 -5.35 15.11 -13.99
CA VAL A 169 -3.92 15.46 -13.90
C VAL A 169 -3.34 15.67 -15.29
N ARG A 170 -2.36 16.55 -15.42
CA ARG A 170 -1.60 16.72 -16.66
C ARG A 170 -0.46 15.70 -16.72
N LYS A 171 -0.17 15.18 -17.90
CA LYS A 171 0.86 14.16 -18.12
C LYS A 171 2.28 14.65 -17.74
N ASP A 172 2.58 15.93 -17.98
CA ASP A 172 3.91 16.52 -17.75
C ASP A 172 4.31 16.58 -16.27
N ILE A 173 3.37 16.49 -15.34
CA ILE A 173 3.62 16.49 -13.89
C ILE A 173 3.50 15.08 -13.26
N THR A 174 3.17 14.04 -14.04
CA THR A 174 3.01 12.68 -13.51
C THR A 174 4.33 11.92 -13.49
N VAL A 175 4.50 11.09 -12.46
CA VAL A 175 5.63 10.18 -12.29
C VAL A 175 5.08 8.82 -11.87
N LEU A 176 5.55 7.74 -12.49
CA LEU A 176 5.24 6.38 -12.09
C LEU A 176 6.38 5.87 -11.21
N ILE A 177 6.10 5.65 -9.93
CA ILE A 177 7.05 5.06 -8.97
C ILE A 177 6.41 3.83 -8.37
N LYS A 178 6.95 2.65 -8.66
CA LYS A 178 6.36 1.36 -8.29
C LYS A 178 6.46 1.11 -6.79
N GLY A 179 5.34 1.23 -6.09
CA GLY A 179 5.18 0.87 -4.68
C GLY A 179 5.92 1.77 -3.68
N CYS A 180 6.54 1.13 -2.70
CA CYS A 180 7.34 1.76 -1.65
C CYS A 180 8.73 1.12 -1.50
N GLY A 181 9.08 0.25 -2.44
CA GLY A 181 10.29 -0.55 -2.37
C GLY A 181 10.29 -1.60 -1.25
N VAL A 182 11.17 -2.55 -1.35
CA VAL A 182 11.48 -3.55 -0.32
C VAL A 182 12.99 -3.62 -0.12
N ASP A 183 13.42 -3.74 1.13
CA ASP A 183 14.79 -4.08 1.46
C ASP A 183 15.03 -5.56 1.15
N VAL A 184 15.65 -5.81 0.00
CA VAL A 184 15.85 -7.15 -0.53
C VAL A 184 16.85 -7.99 0.27
N GLU A 185 17.68 -7.38 1.11
CA GLU A 185 18.59 -8.08 2.01
C GLU A 185 17.82 -8.55 3.26
N THR A 186 16.98 -7.72 3.82
CA THR A 186 16.10 -8.08 4.95
C THR A 186 15.05 -9.12 4.54
N PHE A 187 14.48 -9.00 3.34
CA PHE A 187 13.52 -9.96 2.78
C PHE A 187 14.22 -10.94 1.82
N ALA A 188 15.23 -11.65 2.34
CA ALA A 188 15.98 -12.63 1.55
C ALA A 188 15.28 -14.00 1.52
N PRO A 189 15.42 -14.76 0.42
CA PRO A 189 14.94 -16.14 0.37
C PRO A 189 15.60 -17.02 1.43
N THR A 190 14.81 -17.91 2.01
CA THR A 190 15.29 -18.93 2.94
C THR A 190 14.97 -20.33 2.42
N SER A 191 15.57 -21.35 3.03
CA SER A 191 15.16 -22.71 2.75
C SER A 191 13.69 -22.92 3.09
N PRO A 192 12.90 -23.57 2.22
CA PRO A 192 11.50 -23.84 2.53
C PRO A 192 11.34 -24.58 3.86
N PRO A 193 10.35 -24.24 4.68
CA PRO A 193 10.11 -24.97 5.93
C PRO A 193 9.73 -26.42 5.66
N GLY A 194 10.08 -27.32 6.58
CA GLY A 194 9.67 -28.72 6.52
C GLY A 194 8.20 -28.91 6.88
N GLY A 195 7.64 -30.07 6.51
CA GLY A 195 6.26 -30.43 6.84
C GLY A 195 5.24 -30.05 5.77
N PRO A 196 3.93 -30.01 6.12
CA PRO A 196 2.87 -29.64 5.19
C PRO A 196 3.05 -28.24 4.60
N ALA A 197 2.68 -28.08 3.32
CA ALA A 197 2.79 -26.78 2.66
C ALA A 197 1.90 -25.72 3.36
N VAL A 198 2.44 -24.52 3.58
CA VAL A 198 1.73 -23.39 4.18
C VAL A 198 1.35 -22.38 3.11
N VAL A 199 0.05 -22.15 2.96
CA VAL A 199 -0.55 -21.08 2.13
C VAL A 199 -0.87 -19.92 3.04
N MET A 200 -0.27 -18.77 2.82
CA MET A 200 -0.40 -17.61 3.71
C MET A 200 -1.13 -16.45 3.04
N PHE A 201 -2.04 -15.83 3.80
CA PHE A 201 -2.75 -14.59 3.43
C PHE A 201 -2.19 -13.43 4.26
N PRO A 202 -1.24 -12.62 3.72
CA PRO A 202 -0.55 -11.56 4.47
C PRO A 202 -1.23 -10.20 4.27
N ALA A 203 -2.43 -10.01 4.82
CA ALA A 203 -3.17 -8.76 4.69
C ALA A 203 -4.13 -8.53 5.86
N ARG A 204 -4.67 -7.31 5.97
CA ARG A 204 -5.85 -7.06 6.84
C ARG A 204 -6.97 -8.01 6.46
N ILE A 205 -7.68 -8.51 7.46
CA ILE A 205 -8.77 -9.49 7.25
C ILE A 205 -10.03 -8.76 6.76
N LEU A 206 -10.06 -8.51 5.46
CA LEU A 206 -11.10 -7.74 4.77
C LEU A 206 -11.63 -8.50 3.56
N GLY A 207 -12.92 -8.36 3.27
CA GLY A 207 -13.52 -8.90 2.04
C GLY A 207 -12.83 -8.38 0.78
N ASP A 208 -12.53 -7.08 0.71
CA ASP A 208 -11.83 -6.48 -0.45
C ASP A 208 -10.38 -6.98 -0.65
N LYS A 209 -9.80 -7.64 0.33
CA LYS A 209 -8.49 -8.30 0.20
C LYS A 209 -8.61 -9.75 -0.32
N GLY A 210 -9.83 -10.23 -0.54
CA GLY A 210 -10.08 -11.56 -1.08
C GLY A 210 -10.02 -12.67 -0.03
N VAL A 211 -10.27 -12.35 1.25
CA VAL A 211 -10.25 -13.36 2.31
C VAL A 211 -11.30 -14.46 2.09
N HIS A 212 -12.45 -14.14 1.51
CA HIS A 212 -13.51 -15.12 1.25
C HIS A 212 -13.09 -16.13 0.17
N GLU A 213 -12.40 -15.70 -0.86
CA GLU A 213 -11.80 -16.55 -1.91
C GLU A 213 -10.71 -17.45 -1.32
N PHE A 214 -9.91 -16.92 -0.41
CA PHE A 214 -8.91 -17.68 0.32
C PHE A 214 -9.55 -18.76 1.21
N ILE A 215 -10.62 -18.44 1.96
CA ILE A 215 -11.37 -19.40 2.78
C ILE A 215 -12.08 -20.45 1.90
N HIS A 216 -12.62 -20.04 0.75
CA HIS A 216 -13.18 -20.98 -0.21
C HIS A 216 -12.14 -22.02 -0.66
N ALA A 217 -10.92 -21.57 -0.98
CA ALA A 217 -9.83 -22.45 -1.35
C ALA A 217 -9.43 -23.38 -0.18
N ALA A 218 -9.30 -22.84 1.04
CA ALA A 218 -8.99 -23.64 2.24
C ALA A 218 -10.03 -24.75 2.46
N ARG A 219 -11.33 -24.42 2.38
CA ARG A 219 -12.44 -25.37 2.55
C ARG A 219 -12.41 -26.47 1.49
N THR A 220 -12.18 -26.09 0.22
CA THR A 220 -12.13 -27.05 -0.89
C THR A 220 -10.94 -28.01 -0.78
N HIS A 221 -9.74 -27.50 -0.47
CA HIS A 221 -8.55 -28.34 -0.29
C HIS A 221 -8.67 -29.26 0.91
N LYS A 222 -9.25 -28.79 2.03
CA LYS A 222 -9.53 -29.63 3.19
C LYS A 222 -10.50 -30.75 2.86
N ALA A 223 -11.61 -30.44 2.16
CA ALA A 223 -12.58 -31.46 1.73
C ALA A 223 -11.97 -32.50 0.78
N ALA A 224 -10.94 -32.12 0.01
CA ALA A 224 -10.17 -33.05 -0.84
C ALA A 224 -9.09 -33.83 -0.09
N GLY A 225 -8.98 -33.69 1.23
CA GLY A 225 -7.99 -34.41 2.05
C GLY A 225 -6.56 -33.86 1.99
N SER A 226 -6.39 -32.61 1.58
CA SER A 226 -5.06 -31.97 1.58
C SER A 226 -4.58 -31.71 3.01
N GLU A 227 -3.31 -31.97 3.28
CA GLU A 227 -2.63 -31.64 4.55
C GLU A 227 -2.13 -30.18 4.60
N ALA A 228 -2.30 -29.41 3.53
CA ALA A 228 -1.85 -28.01 3.46
C ALA A 228 -2.48 -27.17 4.56
N LYS A 229 -1.68 -26.32 5.19
CA LYS A 229 -2.13 -25.35 6.18
C LYS A 229 -2.44 -24.02 5.53
N PHE A 230 -3.57 -23.43 5.87
CA PHE A 230 -3.96 -22.10 5.45
C PHE A 230 -3.84 -21.14 6.63
N VAL A 231 -3.17 -20.01 6.44
CA VAL A 231 -2.82 -19.10 7.54
C VAL A 231 -3.21 -17.67 7.20
N LEU A 232 -3.92 -17.01 8.12
CA LEU A 232 -4.24 -15.59 8.05
C LEU A 232 -3.22 -14.80 8.87
N VAL A 233 -2.50 -13.87 8.23
CA VAL A 233 -1.54 -12.98 8.89
C VAL A 233 -1.98 -11.53 8.71
N GLY A 234 -2.55 -10.94 9.76
CA GLY A 234 -3.04 -9.56 9.73
C GLY A 234 -4.06 -9.28 10.81
N ARG A 235 -4.32 -8.00 10.99
CA ARG A 235 -5.35 -7.51 11.92
C ARG A 235 -6.68 -7.30 11.19
N ARG A 236 -7.74 -7.24 11.95
CA ARG A 236 -9.03 -6.68 11.55
C ARG A 236 -8.92 -5.15 11.36
N ASP A 237 -9.88 -4.58 10.67
CA ASP A 237 -10.05 -3.12 10.56
C ASP A 237 -11.55 -2.77 10.66
N PRO A 238 -12.12 -2.73 11.88
CA PRO A 238 -13.55 -2.49 12.10
C PRO A 238 -14.09 -1.17 11.51
N ALA A 239 -13.19 -0.22 11.20
CA ALA A 239 -13.56 1.01 10.51
C ALA A 239 -13.75 0.83 8.99
N ASN A 240 -13.37 -0.32 8.45
CA ASN A 240 -13.53 -0.66 7.03
C ASN A 240 -14.86 -1.38 6.80
N PRO A 241 -15.68 -0.98 5.81
CA PRO A 241 -16.99 -1.60 5.56
C PRO A 241 -16.94 -3.06 5.09
N THR A 242 -15.76 -3.59 4.76
CA THR A 242 -15.55 -5.00 4.38
C THR A 242 -14.79 -5.80 5.44
N ASP A 243 -14.71 -5.25 6.68
CA ASP A 243 -14.12 -5.96 7.81
C ASP A 243 -14.85 -7.27 8.09
N VAL A 244 -14.10 -8.32 8.39
CA VAL A 244 -14.63 -9.60 8.80
C VAL A 244 -14.69 -9.64 10.33
N GLU A 245 -15.87 -9.94 10.87
CA GLU A 245 -16.06 -10.01 12.31
C GLU A 245 -15.19 -11.12 12.94
N GLU A 246 -14.71 -10.87 14.15
CA GLU A 246 -13.83 -11.82 14.85
C GLU A 246 -14.50 -13.18 15.06
N ALA A 247 -15.80 -13.17 15.35
CA ALA A 247 -16.57 -14.42 15.50
C ALA A 247 -16.48 -15.29 14.23
N THR A 248 -16.63 -14.69 13.05
CA THR A 248 -16.50 -15.39 11.76
C THR A 248 -15.10 -15.99 11.57
N ILE A 249 -14.04 -15.27 11.96
CA ILE A 249 -12.66 -15.78 11.87
C ILE A 249 -12.47 -16.95 12.82
N ARG A 250 -13.01 -16.86 14.04
CA ARG A 250 -12.97 -17.97 15.03
C ARG A 250 -13.76 -19.19 14.57
N ASP A 251 -14.89 -18.98 13.91
CA ASP A 251 -15.66 -20.10 13.31
C ASP A 251 -14.81 -20.83 12.25
N TRP A 252 -14.09 -20.11 11.38
CA TRP A 252 -13.17 -20.72 10.42
C TRP A 252 -12.02 -21.49 11.09
N GLU A 253 -11.49 -21.00 12.21
CA GLU A 253 -10.48 -21.72 13.00
C GLU A 253 -11.07 -22.99 13.63
N GLN A 254 -12.29 -22.92 14.20
CA GLN A 254 -13.01 -24.08 14.77
C GLN A 254 -13.36 -25.12 13.71
N GLU A 255 -13.72 -24.69 12.49
CA GLU A 255 -13.87 -25.57 11.34
C GLU A 255 -12.51 -26.20 10.92
N GLY A 256 -11.38 -25.73 11.47
CA GLY A 256 -10.03 -26.16 11.09
C GLY A 256 -9.66 -25.79 9.65
N LEU A 257 -10.20 -24.68 9.14
CA LEU A 257 -9.89 -24.19 7.80
C LEU A 257 -8.62 -23.35 7.77
N VAL A 258 -8.39 -22.55 8.80
CA VAL A 258 -7.26 -21.63 8.90
C VAL A 258 -6.70 -21.59 10.32
N GLU A 259 -5.47 -21.08 10.42
CA GLU A 259 -4.86 -20.58 11.65
C GLU A 259 -4.79 -19.05 11.53
N TRP A 260 -5.28 -18.31 12.53
CA TRP A 260 -5.13 -16.86 12.53
C TRP A 260 -3.97 -16.42 13.44
N TRP A 261 -2.87 -15.99 12.84
CA TRP A 261 -1.65 -15.55 13.57
C TRP A 261 -1.69 -14.09 14.02
N GLY A 262 -2.78 -13.38 13.74
CA GLY A 262 -2.93 -11.97 14.13
C GLY A 262 -1.98 -11.03 13.38
N PHE A 263 -1.82 -9.82 13.92
CA PHE A 263 -0.89 -8.82 13.38
C PHE A 263 0.55 -9.16 13.76
N GLN A 264 1.43 -9.19 12.77
CA GLN A 264 2.85 -9.47 12.95
C GLN A 264 3.69 -8.25 12.58
N THR A 265 4.73 -7.96 13.36
CA THR A 265 5.67 -6.86 13.13
C THR A 265 6.95 -7.31 12.42
N ASN A 266 7.37 -8.57 12.61
CA ASN A 266 8.55 -9.15 11.98
C ASN A 266 8.15 -9.98 10.74
N MET A 267 7.69 -9.30 9.69
CA MET A 267 7.25 -9.97 8.46
C MET A 267 8.36 -10.79 7.76
N PRO A 268 9.65 -10.40 7.76
CA PRO A 268 10.71 -11.25 7.21
C PRO A 268 10.71 -12.65 7.81
N GLU A 269 10.68 -12.78 9.13
CA GLU A 269 10.63 -14.09 9.83
C GLU A 269 9.32 -14.83 9.53
N ILE A 270 8.19 -14.15 9.51
CA ILE A 270 6.89 -14.78 9.26
C ILE A 270 6.82 -15.37 7.84
N LEU A 271 7.34 -14.66 6.83
CA LEU A 271 7.35 -15.14 5.46
C LEU A 271 8.22 -16.38 5.25
N THR A 272 9.28 -16.61 6.05
CA THR A 272 10.06 -17.85 5.99
C THR A 272 9.25 -19.11 6.32
N ARG A 273 8.08 -18.95 6.93
CA ARG A 273 7.18 -20.04 7.30
C ARG A 273 6.16 -20.37 6.21
N ALA A 274 6.14 -19.59 5.13
CA ALA A 274 5.21 -19.78 4.02
C ALA A 274 5.84 -20.58 2.88
N HIS A 275 4.99 -21.24 2.09
CA HIS A 275 5.34 -21.88 0.84
C HIS A 275 4.67 -21.21 -0.36
N ILE A 276 3.51 -20.63 -0.16
CA ILE A 276 2.69 -19.99 -1.18
C ILE A 276 2.05 -18.76 -0.52
N ILE A 277 2.08 -17.63 -1.21
CA ILE A 277 1.32 -16.43 -0.82
C ILE A 277 0.05 -16.36 -1.66
N CYS A 278 -1.09 -16.13 -0.98
CA CYS A 278 -2.36 -15.95 -1.67
C CYS A 278 -3.08 -14.71 -1.10
N MET A 279 -3.24 -13.69 -1.94
CA MET A 279 -3.99 -12.47 -1.61
C MET A 279 -4.77 -12.00 -2.85
N PRO A 280 -5.94 -12.58 -3.15
CA PRO A 280 -6.73 -12.28 -4.34
C PRO A 280 -7.55 -10.98 -4.14
N SER A 281 -6.85 -9.87 -3.89
CA SER A 281 -7.41 -8.56 -3.59
C SER A 281 -8.22 -8.01 -4.76
N TYR A 282 -9.25 -7.22 -4.47
CA TYR A 282 -10.13 -6.66 -5.52
C TYR A 282 -9.56 -5.39 -6.16
N ARG A 283 -8.64 -4.70 -5.51
CA ARG A 283 -7.87 -3.57 -6.04
C ARG A 283 -6.76 -3.15 -5.07
N GLU A 284 -5.61 -2.79 -5.60
CA GLU A 284 -4.48 -2.24 -4.84
C GLU A 284 -3.87 -1.03 -5.56
N GLY A 285 -3.10 -0.22 -4.82
CA GLY A 285 -2.16 0.71 -5.43
C GLY A 285 -0.94 -0.05 -5.94
N LEU A 286 -0.17 -0.60 -5.00
CA LEU A 286 0.82 -1.65 -5.22
C LEU A 286 1.06 -2.33 -3.85
N PRO A 287 0.66 -3.61 -3.69
CA PRO A 287 0.58 -4.23 -2.37
C PRO A 287 1.97 -4.60 -1.85
N ARG A 288 2.43 -3.91 -0.81
CA ARG A 288 3.73 -4.13 -0.18
C ARG A 288 3.95 -5.58 0.24
N SER A 289 2.93 -6.21 0.83
CA SER A 289 3.05 -7.60 1.28
C SER A 289 3.33 -8.60 0.16
N LEU A 290 2.87 -8.31 -1.08
CA LEU A 290 3.22 -9.14 -2.24
C LEU A 290 4.64 -8.86 -2.73
N ILE A 291 5.12 -7.61 -2.66
CA ILE A 291 6.51 -7.28 -2.98
C ILE A 291 7.47 -7.94 -1.97
N GLU A 292 7.15 -7.89 -0.68
CA GLU A 292 7.90 -8.58 0.39
C GLU A 292 7.95 -10.08 0.15
N ALA A 293 6.81 -10.68 -0.22
CA ALA A 293 6.74 -12.11 -0.55
C ALA A 293 7.57 -12.46 -1.79
N ALA A 294 7.49 -11.65 -2.85
CA ALA A 294 8.32 -11.81 -4.04
C ALA A 294 9.80 -11.72 -3.70
N ALA A 295 10.20 -10.76 -2.87
CA ALA A 295 11.56 -10.61 -2.39
C ALA A 295 12.04 -11.84 -1.60
N CYS A 296 11.18 -12.49 -0.80
CA CYS A 296 11.48 -13.73 -0.13
C CYS A 296 11.52 -14.96 -1.06
N GLY A 297 11.27 -14.80 -2.37
CA GLY A 297 11.27 -15.91 -3.33
C GLY A 297 10.05 -16.82 -3.18
N LEU A 298 8.90 -16.30 -2.79
CA LEU A 298 7.65 -17.06 -2.65
C LEU A 298 6.77 -16.89 -3.88
N PRO A 299 6.20 -17.98 -4.43
CA PRO A 299 5.23 -17.90 -5.51
C PRO A 299 3.93 -17.27 -5.00
N ILE A 300 3.30 -16.44 -5.84
CA ILE A 300 2.16 -15.61 -5.46
C ILE A 300 0.93 -16.00 -6.27
N VAL A 301 -0.22 -16.16 -5.60
CA VAL A 301 -1.55 -16.23 -6.21
C VAL A 301 -2.29 -14.95 -5.83
N THR A 302 -2.65 -14.15 -6.83
CA THR A 302 -3.37 -12.89 -6.62
C THR A 302 -4.37 -12.62 -7.74
N ALA A 303 -5.28 -11.65 -7.56
CA ALA A 303 -6.24 -11.33 -8.60
C ALA A 303 -5.60 -10.47 -9.71
N ASP A 304 -6.10 -10.63 -10.95
CA ASP A 304 -5.72 -9.79 -12.10
C ASP A 304 -6.40 -8.42 -12.01
N VAL A 305 -5.87 -7.57 -11.13
CA VAL A 305 -6.35 -6.21 -10.86
C VAL A 305 -5.18 -5.24 -10.78
N PRO A 306 -5.44 -3.91 -10.95
CA PRO A 306 -4.42 -2.89 -10.77
C PRO A 306 -3.61 -3.07 -9.49
N GLY A 307 -2.31 -2.87 -9.58
CA GLY A 307 -1.36 -3.02 -8.48
C GLY A 307 -0.96 -4.48 -8.20
N CYS A 308 -1.89 -5.44 -8.19
CA CYS A 308 -1.56 -6.85 -7.98
C CYS A 308 -0.83 -7.44 -9.20
N ARG A 309 -1.31 -7.15 -10.42
CA ARG A 309 -0.68 -7.63 -11.66
C ARG A 309 0.73 -7.08 -11.89
N GLU A 310 1.09 -5.99 -11.24
CA GLU A 310 2.45 -5.45 -11.31
C GLU A 310 3.48 -6.34 -10.62
N VAL A 311 3.06 -7.06 -9.57
CA VAL A 311 3.95 -7.90 -8.75
C VAL A 311 4.02 -9.34 -9.24
N VAL A 312 3.14 -9.75 -10.16
CA VAL A 312 3.08 -11.14 -10.66
C VAL A 312 3.14 -11.16 -12.17
N ARG A 313 4.03 -11.97 -12.71
CA ARG A 313 4.03 -12.38 -14.12
C ARG A 313 3.31 -13.72 -14.20
N ASP A 314 2.09 -13.72 -14.77
CA ASP A 314 1.21 -14.89 -14.79
C ASP A 314 1.88 -16.11 -15.41
N GLY A 315 1.80 -17.25 -14.73
CA GLY A 315 2.44 -18.51 -15.14
C GLY A 315 3.97 -18.53 -14.99
N ILE A 316 4.62 -17.43 -14.56
CA ILE A 316 6.09 -17.31 -14.45
C ILE A 316 6.51 -17.10 -12.99
N SER A 317 6.01 -16.07 -12.31
CA SER A 317 6.33 -15.79 -10.91
C SER A 317 5.17 -16.07 -9.95
N GLY A 318 4.07 -16.61 -10.46
CA GLY A 318 2.85 -16.91 -9.74
C GLY A 318 1.66 -17.00 -10.67
N TYR A 319 0.45 -16.88 -10.14
CA TYR A 319 -0.78 -16.92 -10.91
C TYR A 319 -1.65 -15.68 -10.68
N LEU A 320 -2.18 -15.13 -11.78
CA LEU A 320 -3.23 -14.13 -11.79
C LEU A 320 -4.58 -14.82 -11.98
N VAL A 321 -5.51 -14.59 -11.06
CA VAL A 321 -6.86 -15.18 -11.11
C VAL A 321 -7.92 -14.08 -11.32
N PRO A 322 -9.10 -14.40 -11.87
CA PRO A 322 -10.19 -13.43 -11.94
C PRO A 322 -10.58 -12.95 -10.54
N VAL A 323 -10.94 -11.66 -10.42
CA VAL A 323 -11.39 -11.08 -9.16
C VAL A 323 -12.69 -11.74 -8.69
N ARG A 324 -12.80 -12.03 -7.41
CA ARG A 324 -13.95 -12.70 -6.77
C ARG A 324 -14.21 -14.12 -7.30
N ASP A 325 -13.16 -14.80 -7.74
CA ASP A 325 -13.25 -16.18 -8.22
C ASP A 325 -12.51 -17.13 -7.26
N GLY A 326 -13.24 -17.67 -6.29
CA GLY A 326 -12.71 -18.66 -5.34
C GLY A 326 -12.33 -19.98 -6.02
N THR A 327 -13.00 -20.36 -7.11
CA THR A 327 -12.69 -21.59 -7.86
C THR A 327 -11.37 -21.47 -8.59
N ALA A 328 -11.13 -20.35 -9.30
CA ALA A 328 -9.85 -20.09 -9.95
C ALA A 328 -8.73 -19.98 -8.92
N THR A 329 -8.98 -19.30 -7.78
CA THR A 329 -8.02 -19.21 -6.66
C THR A 329 -7.66 -20.60 -6.13
N THR A 330 -8.65 -21.48 -5.92
CA THR A 330 -8.45 -22.87 -5.49
C THR A 330 -7.58 -23.65 -6.50
N ALA A 331 -7.90 -23.54 -7.79
CA ALA A 331 -7.17 -24.24 -8.84
C ALA A 331 -5.71 -23.78 -8.94
N ALA A 332 -5.45 -22.47 -8.82
CA ALA A 332 -4.11 -21.90 -8.85
C ALA A 332 -3.27 -22.38 -7.64
N ILE A 333 -3.84 -22.34 -6.43
CA ILE A 333 -3.19 -22.86 -5.22
C ILE A 333 -2.92 -24.39 -5.40
N GLY A 334 -3.90 -25.14 -5.91
CA GLY A 334 -3.77 -26.59 -6.12
C GLY A 334 -2.58 -26.98 -7.00
N LYS A 335 -2.33 -26.25 -8.09
CA LYS A 335 -1.15 -26.46 -8.95
C LYS A 335 0.16 -26.31 -8.16
N LEU A 336 0.24 -25.30 -7.31
CA LEU A 336 1.42 -25.05 -6.49
C LEU A 336 1.55 -26.05 -5.31
N LEU A 337 0.46 -26.58 -4.78
CA LEU A 337 0.51 -27.58 -3.69
C LEU A 337 1.10 -28.91 -4.14
N VAL A 338 0.78 -29.34 -5.38
CA VAL A 338 1.19 -30.66 -5.87
C VAL A 338 2.58 -30.67 -6.50
N ASP A 339 3.16 -29.52 -6.84
CA ASP A 339 4.43 -29.40 -7.55
C ASP A 339 5.43 -28.51 -6.80
N PRO A 340 6.33 -29.09 -5.96
CA PRO A 340 7.37 -28.34 -5.25
C PRO A 340 8.40 -27.67 -6.17
N ASP A 341 8.69 -28.25 -7.35
CA ASP A 341 9.66 -27.67 -8.27
C ASP A 341 9.08 -26.44 -8.97
N LEU A 342 7.79 -26.49 -9.33
CA LEU A 342 7.07 -25.33 -9.82
C LEU A 342 7.05 -24.20 -8.78
N ARG A 343 6.78 -24.50 -7.49
CA ARG A 343 6.86 -23.51 -6.42
C ARG A 343 8.23 -22.84 -6.38
N ARG A 344 9.29 -23.63 -6.46
CA ARG A 344 10.67 -23.13 -6.42
C ARG A 344 11.00 -22.25 -7.63
N SER A 345 10.66 -22.70 -8.84
CA SER A 345 10.93 -21.96 -10.06
C SER A 345 10.16 -20.63 -10.11
N MET A 346 8.87 -20.63 -9.75
CA MET A 346 8.07 -19.42 -9.67
C MET A 346 8.55 -18.47 -8.55
N GLY A 347 8.97 -19.01 -7.40
CA GLY A 347 9.56 -18.22 -6.33
C GLY A 347 10.87 -17.53 -6.75
N GLN A 348 11.75 -18.23 -7.48
CA GLN A 348 12.96 -17.63 -8.04
C GLN A 348 12.64 -16.51 -9.04
N ALA A 349 11.65 -16.70 -9.91
CA ALA A 349 11.20 -15.68 -10.85
C ALA A 349 10.57 -14.47 -10.11
N ALA A 350 9.82 -14.70 -9.02
CA ALA A 350 9.28 -13.63 -8.18
C ALA A 350 10.40 -12.82 -7.50
N ARG A 351 11.42 -13.50 -6.99
CA ARG A 351 12.62 -12.84 -6.41
C ARG A 351 13.32 -11.97 -7.45
N GLN A 352 13.55 -12.50 -8.66
CA GLN A 352 14.21 -11.73 -9.70
C GLN A 352 13.40 -10.48 -10.06
N LEU A 353 12.07 -10.59 -10.18
CA LEU A 353 11.21 -9.45 -10.42
C LEU A 353 11.30 -8.41 -9.29
N ALA A 354 11.41 -8.84 -8.03
CA ALA A 354 11.58 -7.93 -6.89
C ALA A 354 12.92 -7.18 -6.93
N LEU A 355 14.00 -7.88 -7.33
CA LEU A 355 15.32 -7.28 -7.51
C LEU A 355 15.36 -6.27 -8.67
N ASP A 356 14.64 -6.54 -9.75
CA ASP A 356 14.68 -5.73 -10.96
C ASP A 356 13.77 -4.49 -10.89
N GLU A 357 12.67 -4.53 -10.10
CA GLU A 357 11.61 -3.52 -10.21
C GLU A 357 11.16 -2.92 -8.87
N PHE A 358 11.54 -3.50 -7.71
CA PHE A 358 10.91 -3.13 -6.42
C PHE A 358 11.91 -2.90 -5.30
N THR A 359 13.15 -2.55 -5.57
CA THR A 359 14.13 -2.27 -4.51
C THR A 359 13.79 -0.98 -3.77
N VAL A 360 14.17 -0.89 -2.50
CA VAL A 360 14.00 0.34 -1.72
C VAL A 360 14.93 1.44 -2.22
N GLU A 361 16.07 1.09 -2.78
CA GLU A 361 17.05 2.00 -3.37
C GLU A 361 16.47 2.74 -4.57
N ASP A 362 15.85 2.02 -5.52
CA ASP A 362 15.21 2.62 -6.69
C ASP A 362 14.03 3.50 -6.29
N PHE A 363 13.19 3.03 -5.35
CA PHE A 363 12.09 3.82 -4.82
C PHE A 363 12.55 5.14 -4.18
N VAL A 364 13.65 5.12 -3.43
CA VAL A 364 14.25 6.31 -2.82
C VAL A 364 14.82 7.22 -3.89
N ALA A 365 15.60 6.69 -4.83
CA ALA A 365 16.22 7.47 -5.91
C ALA A 365 15.15 8.19 -6.76
N ASP A 366 14.09 7.49 -7.19
CA ASP A 366 12.99 8.06 -7.97
C ASP A 366 12.23 9.14 -7.18
N SER A 367 12.02 8.91 -5.88
CA SER A 367 11.34 9.89 -5.01
C SER A 367 12.16 11.17 -4.85
N LEU A 368 13.48 11.05 -4.64
CA LEU A 368 14.36 12.22 -4.56
C LEU A 368 14.48 12.93 -5.91
N ALA A 369 14.54 12.21 -7.03
CA ALA A 369 14.52 12.80 -8.36
C ALA A 369 13.25 13.63 -8.61
N ALA A 370 12.08 13.15 -8.11
CA ALA A 370 10.86 13.93 -8.17
C ALA A 370 10.93 15.22 -7.33
N TYR A 371 11.63 15.22 -6.19
CA TYR A 371 11.86 16.43 -5.39
C TYR A 371 12.82 17.42 -6.10
N ASP A 372 13.91 16.92 -6.66
CA ASP A 372 14.91 17.74 -7.33
C ASP A 372 14.35 18.43 -8.58
N ALA A 373 13.47 17.75 -9.32
CA ALA A 373 12.76 18.32 -10.47
C ALA A 373 11.83 19.52 -10.09
N LEU A 374 11.45 19.63 -8.81
CA LEU A 374 10.65 20.77 -8.31
C LEU A 374 11.51 21.92 -7.77
N ARG A 375 12.77 21.66 -7.41
CA ARG A 375 13.70 22.71 -6.93
C ARG A 375 14.31 23.50 -8.07
N ASN A 376 14.47 22.88 -9.24
CA ASN A 376 15.01 23.47 -10.44
C ASN A 376 13.98 23.40 -11.57
N PRO A 377 12.89 24.19 -11.51
CA PRO A 377 11.92 24.21 -12.60
C PRO A 377 12.62 24.68 -13.88
N ILE A 378 12.55 23.84 -14.93
CA ILE A 378 13.10 24.12 -16.28
C ILE A 378 12.39 25.32 -16.91
#